data_1ac6e42e7fd6c9062a14d4f7479732d5
#
_entry.id   1ac6e42e7fd6c9062a14d4f7479732d5
#
_cell.length_a   1.000
_cell.length_b   1.000
_cell.length_c   1.000
_cell.angle_alpha   90.00
_cell.angle_beta   90.00
_cell.angle_gamma   90.00
#
_symmetry.space_group_name_H-M   'P 1'
#
loop_
_entity.id
_entity.type
_entity.pdbx_description
1 polymer ?
#
loop_
_entity_poly.entity_id
_entity_poly.type
_entity_poly.pdbx_seq_one_letter_code
_entity_poly.pdbx_strand_id
1 'polypeptide(L)'
;ISNNMVRVFFREGKLYINDYIAQLECNSDIMCVSIANDIVIVILKVPELDVAVIDAYKSRCQNNVLAFNYEGILVWNISEIVGELNFPFSNGFVATSEFVMNNITKDILECNHEYYVCNTLEGCCFVIDITNKKVVYRKMKK
;
A
#
# COMPACT_ATOMS: atom_id res chain seq x y z
N ILE A 1 16.02 22.47 -1.75
CA ILE A 1 15.56 21.67 -1.64
C ILE A 1 14.61 21.17 -0.87
N SER A 2 13.75 20.76 -1.28
CA SER A 2 12.72 20.29 -0.59
C SER A 2 13.09 19.27 0.32
N ASN A 3 12.95 19.50 1.47
CA ASN A 3 12.94 18.61 2.40
C ASN A 3 11.79 17.74 2.26
N ASN A 4 11.97 16.62 1.80
CA ASN A 4 10.92 15.66 1.66
C ASN A 4 10.55 14.97 2.96
N MET A 5 10.92 15.58 4.07
CA MET A 5 10.55 14.99 5.34
C MET A 5 9.05 15.15 5.56
N VAL A 6 8.38 14.02 5.67
CA VAL A 6 6.98 13.99 5.99
C VAL A 6 6.82 13.36 7.37
N ARG A 7 5.93 13.90 8.17
CA ARG A 7 5.62 13.34 9.49
C ARG A 7 4.31 12.58 9.38
N VAL A 8 4.34 11.32 9.77
CA VAL A 8 3.16 10.48 9.79
C VAL A 8 2.96 9.98 11.22
N PHE A 9 1.81 10.23 11.78
CA PHE A 9 1.51 9.77 13.14
C PHE A 9 0.03 9.49 13.31
N PHE A 10 -0.27 8.70 14.32
CA PHE A 10 -1.63 8.32 14.66
C PHE A 10 -1.98 8.97 16.00
N ARG A 11 -3.10 9.66 16.04
CA ARG A 11 -3.54 10.34 17.26
C ARG A 11 -5.06 10.32 17.36
N GLU A 12 -5.56 9.86 18.48
CA GLU A 12 -7.00 9.81 18.75
C GLU A 12 -7.80 9.08 17.66
N GLY A 13 -7.23 8.00 17.16
CA GLY A 13 -7.87 7.20 16.13
C GLY A 13 -7.78 7.77 14.73
N LYS A 14 -7.01 8.85 14.53
CA LYS A 14 -6.89 9.48 13.22
C LYS A 14 -5.45 9.46 12.73
N LEU A 15 -5.28 9.25 11.44
CA LEU A 15 -3.98 9.32 10.80
C LEU A 15 -3.71 10.76 10.37
N TYR A 16 -2.55 11.26 10.77
CA TYR A 16 -2.09 12.59 10.36
C TYR A 16 -0.89 12.44 9.45
N ILE A 17 -0.91 13.17 8.34
CA ILE A 17 0.22 13.29 7.42
C ILE A 17 0.58 14.77 7.42
N ASN A 18 1.75 15.09 7.96
CA ASN A 18 2.13 16.45 8.34
C ASN A 18 1.05 17.00 9.29
N ASP A 19 0.43 18.12 8.99
CA ASP A 19 -0.63 18.67 9.82
C ASP A 19 -2.03 18.34 9.30
N TYR A 20 -2.12 17.48 8.29
CA TYR A 20 -3.39 17.16 7.64
C TYR A 20 -3.94 15.83 8.14
N ILE A 21 -5.25 15.77 8.31
CA ILE A 21 -5.92 14.51 8.65
C ILE A 21 -6.13 13.73 7.36
N ALA A 22 -5.62 12.49 7.32
CA ALA A 22 -5.79 11.66 6.13
C ALA A 22 -7.26 11.29 5.92
N GLN A 23 -7.66 11.20 4.65
CA GLN A 23 -9.02 10.84 4.29
C GLN A 23 -9.22 9.34 4.47
N LEU A 24 -9.31 8.92 5.72
CA LEU A 24 -9.47 7.53 6.09
C LEU A 24 -10.85 7.34 6.70
N GLU A 25 -11.68 6.54 6.04
CA GLU A 25 -13.09 6.40 6.43
C GLU A 25 -13.32 5.59 7.68
N CYS A 26 -12.37 4.83 8.14
CA CYS A 26 -12.58 3.97 9.29
C CYS A 26 -11.35 3.93 10.19
N ASN A 27 -11.61 3.78 11.48
CA ASN A 27 -10.57 3.70 12.49
C ASN A 27 -10.00 2.29 12.53
N SER A 28 -9.33 1.90 11.46
CA SER A 28 -8.60 0.63 11.44
C SER A 28 -7.16 0.89 11.87
N ASP A 29 -6.61 0.00 12.63
CA ASP A 29 -5.21 0.11 13.04
C ASP A 29 -4.31 0.06 11.80
N ILE A 30 -3.29 0.90 11.80
CA ILE A 30 -2.31 0.88 10.74
C ILE A 30 -1.26 -0.17 11.09
N MET A 31 -1.02 -1.07 10.14
CA MET A 31 -0.06 -2.13 10.31
C MET A 31 1.31 -1.76 9.76
N CYS A 32 1.35 -0.97 8.70
CA CYS A 32 2.60 -0.61 8.03
C CYS A 32 2.46 0.75 7.36
N VAL A 33 3.50 1.55 7.39
CA VAL A 33 3.55 2.84 6.69
C VAL A 33 4.81 2.87 5.85
N SER A 34 4.68 3.23 4.58
CA SER A 34 5.81 3.42 3.67
C SER A 34 5.74 4.80 3.06
N ILE A 35 6.87 5.45 2.92
CA ILE A 35 6.94 6.81 2.38
C ILE A 35 7.68 6.76 1.05
N ALA A 36 7.02 7.25 0.02
CA ALA A 36 7.60 7.44 -1.29
C ALA A 36 7.63 8.94 -1.62
N ASN A 37 8.15 9.28 -2.78
CA ASN A 37 8.13 10.68 -3.20
C ASN A 37 6.68 11.12 -3.41
N ASP A 38 6.28 12.13 -2.68
CA ASP A 38 4.94 12.74 -2.75
C ASP A 38 3.78 11.88 -2.27
N ILE A 39 4.00 10.66 -1.80
CA ILE A 39 2.91 9.84 -1.25
C ILE A 39 3.31 9.05 -0.01
N VAL A 40 2.30 8.76 0.78
CA VAL A 40 2.41 7.90 1.97
C VAL A 40 1.48 6.71 1.72
N ILE A 41 2.03 5.51 1.82
CA ILE A 41 1.26 4.28 1.60
C ILE A 41 1.07 3.59 2.94
N VAL A 42 -0.17 3.31 3.31
CA VAL A 42 -0.48 2.63 4.56
C VAL A 42 -1.14 1.29 4.29
N ILE A 43 -0.80 0.32 5.11
CA ILE A 43 -1.50 -0.96 5.13
C ILE A 43 -2.31 -1.01 6.41
N LEU A 44 -3.61 -1.22 6.27
CA LEU A 44 -4.52 -1.30 7.40
C LEU A 44 -4.63 -2.73 7.87
N LYS A 45 -4.66 -2.91 9.18
CA LYS A 45 -4.88 -4.22 9.75
C LYS A 45 -6.34 -4.61 9.50
N VAL A 46 -6.53 -5.77 8.92
CA VAL A 46 -7.85 -6.35 8.75
C VAL A 46 -8.13 -7.21 9.97
N PRO A 47 -9.20 -6.95 10.71
CA PRO A 47 -9.49 -7.75 11.89
C PRO A 47 -9.67 -9.22 11.54
N GLU A 48 -9.23 -10.11 12.42
CA GLU A 48 -9.56 -11.51 12.31
C GLU A 48 -11.07 -11.63 12.53
N LEU A 49 -11.78 -12.08 11.50
CA LEU A 49 -13.22 -12.13 11.55
C LEU A 49 -13.69 -13.56 11.48
N ASP A 50 -14.74 -13.82 12.21
CA ASP A 50 -15.49 -15.05 12.10
C ASP A 50 -15.99 -15.18 10.65
N VAL A 51 -16.06 -16.39 10.14
CA VAL A 51 -16.48 -16.68 8.75
C VAL A 51 -17.81 -16.01 8.41
N ALA A 52 -18.73 -15.93 9.38
CA ALA A 52 -20.02 -15.30 9.19
C ALA A 52 -19.94 -13.78 8.93
N VAL A 53 -18.83 -13.16 9.26
CA VAL A 53 -18.64 -11.71 9.15
C VAL A 53 -17.75 -11.34 7.98
N ILE A 54 -17.04 -12.32 7.39
CA ILE A 54 -16.12 -12.10 6.27
C ILE A 54 -16.81 -11.43 5.09
N ASP A 55 -18.04 -11.84 4.76
CA ASP A 55 -18.77 -11.27 3.62
C ASP A 55 -19.04 -9.77 3.80
N ALA A 56 -19.35 -9.35 5.03
CA ALA A 56 -19.59 -7.94 5.32
C ALA A 56 -18.32 -7.08 5.23
N TYR A 57 -17.15 -7.71 5.39
CA TYR A 57 -15.88 -7.00 5.37
C TYR A 57 -15.03 -7.34 4.15
N LYS A 58 -15.61 -8.05 3.19
CA LYS A 58 -14.87 -8.49 2.01
C LYS A 58 -14.20 -7.35 1.27
N SER A 59 -14.86 -6.21 1.16
CA SER A 59 -14.28 -5.04 0.50
C SER A 59 -13.05 -4.51 1.24
N ARG A 60 -13.03 -4.61 2.58
CA ARG A 60 -11.87 -4.21 3.37
C ARG A 60 -10.73 -5.21 3.22
N CYS A 61 -11.04 -6.50 3.21
CA CYS A 61 -10.02 -7.52 3.03
C CYS A 61 -9.33 -7.39 1.68
N GLN A 62 -10.05 -6.89 0.69
CA GLN A 62 -9.54 -6.75 -0.67
C GLN A 62 -8.85 -5.41 -0.92
N ASN A 63 -8.96 -4.47 0.01
CA ASN A 63 -8.55 -3.10 -0.26
C ASN A 63 -7.95 -2.42 0.96
N ASN A 64 -7.02 -3.10 1.60
CA ASN A 64 -6.45 -2.61 2.84
C ASN A 64 -5.16 -1.79 2.66
N VAL A 65 -4.77 -1.48 1.42
CA VAL A 65 -3.61 -0.62 1.15
C VAL A 65 -4.09 0.66 0.50
N LEU A 66 -3.76 1.79 1.13
CA LEU A 66 -4.21 3.10 0.70
C LEU A 66 -3.02 4.04 0.55
N ALA A 67 -3.05 4.88 -0.46
CA ALA A 67 -2.02 5.87 -0.68
C ALA A 67 -2.61 7.27 -0.57
N PHE A 68 -1.92 8.12 0.17
CA PHE A 68 -2.30 9.51 0.38
C PHE A 68 -1.19 10.43 -0.08
N ASN A 69 -1.54 11.63 -0.55
CA ASN A 69 -0.52 12.64 -0.78
C ASN A 69 -0.11 13.26 0.55
N TYR A 70 0.86 14.18 0.54
CA TYR A 70 1.36 14.80 1.77
C TYR A 70 0.36 15.78 2.42
N GLU A 71 -0.78 16.01 1.79
CA GLU A 71 -1.88 16.79 2.35
C GLU A 71 -3.00 15.90 2.89
N GLY A 72 -2.77 14.59 2.96
CA GLY A 72 -3.74 13.63 3.51
C GLY A 72 -4.86 13.24 2.55
N ILE A 73 -4.77 13.63 1.28
CA ILE A 73 -5.80 13.29 0.30
C ILE A 73 -5.54 11.91 -0.28
N LEU A 74 -6.55 11.06 -0.29
CA LEU A 74 -6.46 9.72 -0.87
C LEU A 74 -6.23 9.82 -2.37
N VAL A 75 -5.14 9.25 -2.86
CA VAL A 75 -4.81 9.28 -4.30
C VAL A 75 -5.08 7.95 -4.98
N TRP A 76 -4.96 6.83 -4.29
CA TRP A 76 -5.40 5.55 -4.81
C TRP A 76 -5.57 4.52 -3.68
N ASN A 77 -6.31 3.48 -3.99
CA ASN A 77 -6.37 2.28 -3.15
C ASN A 77 -5.90 1.09 -3.99
N ILE A 78 -5.46 0.02 -3.30
CA ILE A 78 -4.78 -1.08 -3.99
C ILE A 78 -5.68 -1.80 -5.00
N SER A 79 -6.98 -1.87 -4.75
CA SER A 79 -7.88 -2.57 -5.68
C SER A 79 -7.99 -1.86 -7.03
N GLU A 80 -7.76 -0.55 -7.08
CA GLU A 80 -7.74 0.19 -8.34
C GLU A 80 -6.57 -0.22 -9.23
N ILE A 81 -5.52 -0.77 -8.63
CA ILE A 81 -4.28 -1.11 -9.34
C ILE A 81 -4.21 -2.61 -9.62
N VAL A 82 -4.44 -3.44 -8.60
CA VAL A 82 -4.27 -4.89 -8.73
C VAL A 82 -5.56 -5.65 -8.98
N GLY A 83 -6.71 -4.97 -8.88
CA GLY A 83 -8.01 -5.63 -8.99
C GLY A 83 -8.42 -6.27 -7.66
N GLU A 84 -9.52 -6.99 -7.67
CA GLU A 84 -10.04 -7.64 -6.48
C GLU A 84 -9.24 -8.89 -6.15
N LEU A 85 -8.86 -9.03 -4.90
CA LEU A 85 -8.15 -10.19 -4.39
C LEU A 85 -8.94 -10.79 -3.23
N ASN A 86 -8.70 -12.08 -2.97
CA ASN A 86 -9.40 -12.77 -1.89
C ASN A 86 -8.75 -12.59 -0.52
N PHE A 87 -7.53 -12.09 -0.48
CA PHE A 87 -6.76 -11.96 0.76
C PHE A 87 -6.19 -10.56 0.88
N PRO A 88 -6.11 -10.04 2.11
CA PRO A 88 -5.53 -8.72 2.33
C PRO A 88 -4.00 -8.75 2.21
N PHE A 89 -3.41 -7.58 2.02
CA PHE A 89 -1.97 -7.44 2.06
C PHE A 89 -1.47 -7.47 3.49
N SER A 90 -0.34 -8.12 3.72
CA SER A 90 0.24 -8.26 5.04
C SER A 90 1.51 -7.44 5.24
N ASN A 91 2.20 -7.08 4.15
CA ASN A 91 3.39 -6.26 4.23
C ASN A 91 3.64 -5.55 2.91
N GLY A 92 4.48 -4.53 2.96
CA GLY A 92 4.87 -3.79 1.77
C GLY A 92 6.01 -2.82 2.11
N PHE A 93 6.79 -2.48 1.09
CA PHE A 93 7.86 -1.49 1.23
C PHE A 93 8.13 -0.81 -0.10
N VAL A 94 8.69 0.39 -0.03
CA VAL A 94 9.09 1.15 -1.22
C VAL A 94 10.50 0.76 -1.62
N ALA A 95 10.72 0.49 -2.88
CA ALA A 95 12.00 0.02 -3.40
C ALA A 95 12.40 0.77 -4.66
N THR A 96 13.72 0.77 -4.94
CA THR A 96 14.26 1.31 -6.18
C THR A 96 14.11 0.29 -7.30
N SER A 97 14.18 0.75 -8.56
CA SER A 97 14.17 -0.16 -9.69
C SER A 97 15.35 -1.15 -9.62
N GLU A 98 16.51 -0.68 -9.17
CA GLU A 98 17.68 -1.53 -9.03
C GLU A 98 17.45 -2.67 -8.05
N PHE A 99 16.86 -2.38 -6.90
CA PHE A 99 16.53 -3.43 -5.92
C PHE A 99 15.59 -4.46 -6.53
N VAL A 100 14.54 -4.01 -7.22
CA VAL A 100 13.54 -4.91 -7.80
C VAL A 100 14.16 -5.79 -8.89
N MET A 101 14.97 -5.20 -9.76
CA MET A 101 15.63 -5.94 -10.83
C MET A 101 16.67 -6.94 -10.30
N ASN A 102 17.31 -6.62 -9.20
CA ASN A 102 18.32 -7.51 -8.63
C ASN A 102 17.72 -8.64 -7.78
N ASN A 103 16.55 -8.43 -7.20
CA ASN A 103 16.00 -9.35 -6.20
C ASN A 103 14.67 -10.00 -6.56
N ILE A 104 13.91 -9.44 -7.48
CA ILE A 104 12.54 -9.88 -7.71
C ILE A 104 12.28 -10.31 -9.15
N THR A 105 12.59 -9.47 -10.12
CA THR A 105 12.31 -9.77 -11.53
C THR A 105 13.50 -9.41 -12.39
N LYS A 106 13.66 -10.11 -13.51
CA LYS A 106 14.72 -9.80 -14.48
C LYS A 106 14.24 -8.83 -15.56
N ASP A 107 13.00 -8.41 -15.50
CA ASP A 107 12.48 -7.45 -16.44
C ASP A 107 13.16 -6.10 -16.24
N ILE A 108 13.33 -5.36 -17.31
CA ILE A 108 13.94 -4.02 -17.25
C ILE A 108 12.89 -3.03 -16.83
N LEU A 109 13.17 -2.31 -15.73
CA LEU A 109 12.25 -1.35 -15.15
C LEU A 109 12.77 0.07 -15.35
N GLU A 110 11.83 1.02 -15.30
CA GLU A 110 12.15 2.43 -15.40
C GLU A 110 13.01 2.88 -14.21
N CYS A 111 14.20 3.39 -14.47
CA CYS A 111 15.19 3.59 -13.40
C CYS A 111 14.94 4.79 -12.49
N ASN A 112 14.10 5.72 -12.87
CA ASN A 112 13.78 6.88 -12.03
C ASN A 112 12.45 6.75 -11.31
N HIS A 113 11.81 5.59 -11.40
CA HIS A 113 10.54 5.35 -10.73
C HIS A 113 10.75 4.69 -9.39
N GLU A 114 9.84 4.89 -8.49
CA GLU A 114 9.78 4.15 -7.24
C GLU A 114 8.75 3.03 -7.38
N TYR A 115 9.00 1.95 -6.67
CA TYR A 115 8.16 0.75 -6.75
C TYR A 115 7.68 0.37 -5.36
N TYR A 116 6.45 -0.10 -5.27
CA TYR A 116 5.91 -0.63 -4.03
C TYR A 116 5.84 -2.14 -4.15
N VAL A 117 6.59 -2.83 -3.30
CA VAL A 117 6.62 -4.28 -3.25
C VAL A 117 5.71 -4.72 -2.12
N CYS A 118 4.68 -5.48 -2.41
CA CYS A 118 3.71 -5.88 -1.39
C CYS A 118 3.31 -7.34 -1.55
N ASN A 119 2.96 -7.94 -0.41
CA ASN A 119 2.63 -9.36 -0.35
C ASN A 119 1.31 -9.57 0.37
N THR A 120 0.51 -10.50 -0.13
CA THR A 120 -0.74 -10.88 0.53
C THR A 120 -0.48 -11.91 1.62
N LEU A 121 -1.49 -12.15 2.46
CA LEU A 121 -1.41 -13.17 3.50
C LEU A 121 -1.21 -14.56 2.92
N GLU A 122 -1.69 -14.84 1.73
CA GLU A 122 -1.50 -16.14 1.11
C GLU A 122 -0.17 -16.28 0.36
N GLY A 123 0.64 -15.23 0.32
CA GLY A 123 1.96 -15.30 -0.28
C GLY A 123 2.08 -14.86 -1.74
N CYS A 124 1.06 -14.17 -2.27
CA CYS A 124 1.17 -13.55 -3.59
C CYS A 124 1.99 -12.27 -3.48
N CYS A 125 2.87 -12.04 -4.45
CA CYS A 125 3.72 -10.85 -4.47
C CYS A 125 3.35 -9.96 -5.65
N PHE A 126 3.26 -8.67 -5.39
CA PHE A 126 3.02 -7.68 -6.45
C PHE A 126 4.07 -6.59 -6.36
N VAL A 127 4.55 -6.14 -7.51
CA VAL A 127 5.38 -4.94 -7.58
C VAL A 127 4.62 -3.92 -8.41
N ILE A 128 4.40 -2.75 -7.82
CA ILE A 128 3.63 -1.68 -8.43
C ILE A 128 4.56 -0.52 -8.75
N ASP A 129 4.51 -0.06 -10.00
CA ASP A 129 5.17 1.19 -10.39
C ASP A 129 4.31 2.32 -9.82
N ILE A 130 4.82 2.99 -8.79
CA ILE A 130 4.08 4.04 -8.09
C ILE A 130 3.79 5.21 -9.02
N THR A 131 4.75 5.55 -9.88
CA THR A 131 4.63 6.68 -10.79
C THR A 131 3.49 6.46 -11.80
N ASN A 132 3.44 5.26 -12.39
CA ASN A 132 2.46 4.93 -13.41
C ASN A 132 1.20 4.25 -12.88
N LYS A 133 1.18 3.93 -11.59
CA LYS A 133 0.04 3.28 -10.93
C LYS A 133 -0.35 1.97 -11.62
N LYS A 134 0.64 1.11 -11.88
CA LYS A 134 0.37 -0.16 -12.53
C LYS A 134 1.26 -1.26 -11.99
N VAL A 135 0.77 -2.50 -12.09
CA VAL A 135 1.53 -3.69 -11.70
C VAL A 135 2.59 -3.98 -12.77
N VAL A 136 3.85 -4.11 -12.35
CA VAL A 136 4.95 -4.48 -13.24
C VAL A 136 5.43 -5.90 -13.00
N TYR A 137 5.06 -6.51 -11.89
CA TYR A 137 5.42 -7.90 -11.59
C TYR A 137 4.36 -8.50 -10.68
N ARG A 138 4.00 -9.75 -10.96
CA ARG A 138 3.03 -10.48 -10.16
C ARG A 138 3.48 -11.92 -10.05
N LYS A 139 3.55 -12.44 -8.83
CA LYS A 139 3.81 -13.84 -8.59
C LYS A 139 2.70 -14.38 -7.70
N MET A 140 1.91 -15.29 -8.23
CA MET A 140 0.83 -15.89 -7.49
C MET A 140 1.32 -17.13 -6.76
N LYS A 141 0.75 -17.39 -5.59
CA LYS A 141 1.08 -18.60 -4.86
C LYS A 141 0.54 -19.80 -5.62
N LYS A 142 1.36 -20.81 -5.72
CA LYS A 142 0.94 -22.07 -6.34
C LYS A 142 0.03 -22.87 -5.42
#